data_a2536d5417c880c684416bae81f11ac9
#
_entry.id   a2536d5417c880c684416bae81f11ac9
#
_cell.length_a   1.000
_cell.length_b   1.000
_cell.length_c   1.000
_cell.angle_alpha   90.00
_cell.angle_beta   90.00
_cell.angle_gamma   90.00
#
_symmetry.space_group_name_H-M   'P 1'
#
loop_
_entity.id
_entity.type
_entity.pdbx_description
1 polymer ?
#
loop_
_entity_poly.entity_id
_entity_poly.type
_entity_poly.pdbx_seq_one_letter_code
_entity_poly.pdbx_strand_id
1 'polypeptide(L)'
;MMVTSHFYYEFLLIGLVSTFLLLLYVLYVRIPVDAAYLRTGLGKPKVLLGSGGFVIPFLHTLTPVNLQTYSLELHLQGANSLITKDLLRVDALMVFSVRVAAQPNSIQIAARVLGDINLQRGTIQSLLEAEGTAVLRGTAAVMSFSTVHQQRHDFTETVNRRLNLQLQKYGLEVVSTALVKVEQTAKNYYDPQQVLDAQGLMLLEKAQFSYAKQRQIQRWDAESSARRHEFETAVQRMVWERDEFTARLQHIRFKAEADAKAEQELDEIHLA
;
A
#
# COMPACT_ATOMS: atom_id res chain seq x y z
N MET A 1 -46.95 -15.00 -72.60
CA MET A 1 -47.15 -15.64 -71.28
C MET A 1 -45.87 -16.06 -70.57
N MET A 2 -44.76 -16.39 -71.23
CA MET A 2 -43.49 -16.76 -70.60
C MET A 2 -42.75 -15.59 -69.96
N VAL A 3 -42.83 -14.35 -70.44
CA VAL A 3 -42.11 -13.18 -69.93
C VAL A 3 -42.63 -12.68 -68.56
N THR A 4 -43.94 -12.79 -68.36
CA THR A 4 -44.58 -12.38 -67.06
C THR A 4 -44.24 -13.31 -65.91
N SER A 5 -44.04 -14.63 -66.17
CA SER A 5 -43.65 -15.58 -65.13
C SER A 5 -42.23 -15.37 -64.62
N HIS A 6 -41.28 -14.96 -65.49
CA HIS A 6 -39.89 -14.65 -65.10
C HIS A 6 -39.82 -13.45 -64.11
N PHE A 7 -40.54 -12.37 -64.34
CA PHE A 7 -40.59 -11.22 -63.47
C PHE A 7 -41.16 -11.59 -62.06
N TYR A 8 -42.17 -12.44 -61.99
CA TYR A 8 -42.70 -12.91 -60.72
C TYR A 8 -41.66 -13.72 -59.91
N TYR A 9 -40.90 -14.58 -60.54
CA TYR A 9 -39.87 -15.36 -59.85
C TYR A 9 -38.70 -14.47 -59.35
N GLU A 10 -38.29 -13.44 -60.13
CA GLU A 10 -37.25 -12.47 -59.72
C GLU A 10 -37.70 -11.64 -58.50
N PHE A 11 -38.94 -11.13 -58.52
CA PHE A 11 -39.49 -10.37 -57.36
C PHE A 11 -39.64 -11.24 -56.11
N LEU A 12 -40.05 -12.49 -56.26
CA LEU A 12 -40.19 -13.44 -55.17
C LEU A 12 -38.80 -13.78 -54.61
N LEU A 13 -37.81 -13.97 -55.42
CA LEU A 13 -36.41 -14.23 -55.02
C LEU A 13 -35.80 -13.04 -54.28
N ILE A 14 -36.01 -11.81 -54.78
CA ILE A 14 -35.58 -10.58 -54.12
C ILE A 14 -36.25 -10.45 -52.74
N GLY A 15 -37.56 -10.69 -52.66
CA GLY A 15 -38.31 -10.66 -51.40
C GLY A 15 -37.79 -11.68 -50.40
N LEU A 16 -37.49 -12.90 -50.84
CA LEU A 16 -36.96 -13.97 -49.99
C LEU A 16 -35.55 -13.62 -49.47
N VAL A 17 -34.66 -13.10 -50.33
CA VAL A 17 -33.33 -12.68 -49.96
C VAL A 17 -33.39 -11.50 -48.96
N SER A 18 -34.25 -10.51 -49.24
CA SER A 18 -34.45 -9.36 -48.34
C SER A 18 -34.95 -9.79 -46.95
N THR A 19 -35.92 -10.71 -46.90
CA THR A 19 -36.42 -11.26 -45.63
C THR A 19 -35.35 -12.05 -44.89
N PHE A 20 -34.54 -12.82 -45.60
CA PHE A 20 -33.42 -13.58 -45.01
C PHE A 20 -32.34 -12.64 -44.44
N LEU A 21 -31.97 -11.58 -45.15
CA LEU A 21 -31.01 -10.58 -44.66
C LEU A 21 -31.57 -9.82 -43.45
N LEU A 22 -32.85 -9.47 -43.47
CA LEU A 22 -33.52 -8.84 -42.32
C LEU A 22 -33.51 -9.77 -41.10
N LEU A 23 -33.77 -11.04 -41.30
CA LEU A 23 -33.73 -12.05 -40.24
C LEU A 23 -32.32 -12.17 -39.64
N LEU A 24 -31.27 -12.23 -40.48
CA LEU A 24 -29.88 -12.25 -40.02
C LEU A 24 -29.52 -10.97 -39.24
N TYR A 25 -30.01 -9.84 -39.67
CA TYR A 25 -29.78 -8.56 -39.00
C TYR A 25 -30.43 -8.53 -37.59
N VAL A 26 -31.65 -9.00 -37.46
CA VAL A 26 -32.38 -9.05 -36.19
C VAL A 26 -31.78 -10.08 -35.23
N LEU A 27 -31.26 -11.19 -35.74
CA LEU A 27 -30.65 -12.25 -34.93
C LEU A 27 -29.21 -11.91 -34.48
N TYR A 28 -28.59 -10.88 -35.06
CA TYR A 28 -27.22 -10.48 -34.73
C TYR A 28 -27.19 -9.50 -33.56
N VAL A 29 -26.63 -9.94 -32.42
CA VAL A 29 -26.46 -9.13 -31.23
C VAL A 29 -25.03 -8.59 -31.15
N ARG A 30 -24.86 -7.26 -31.06
CA ARG A 30 -23.58 -6.61 -30.81
C ARG A 30 -23.27 -6.58 -29.32
N ILE A 31 -22.03 -6.87 -28.95
CA ILE A 31 -21.57 -6.94 -27.57
C ILE A 31 -20.62 -5.79 -27.33
N PRO A 32 -20.86 -4.92 -26.32
CA PRO A 32 -19.93 -3.88 -25.93
C PRO A 32 -18.64 -4.49 -25.36
N VAL A 33 -17.55 -3.73 -25.40
CA VAL A 33 -16.20 -4.19 -24.97
C VAL A 33 -16.12 -4.41 -23.46
N ASP A 34 -16.94 -3.70 -22.70
CA ASP A 34 -16.98 -3.72 -21.24
C ASP A 34 -17.91 -4.79 -20.65
N ALA A 35 -18.54 -5.59 -21.51
CA ALA A 35 -19.41 -6.67 -21.09
C ALA A 35 -19.15 -7.98 -21.87
N ALA A 36 -19.44 -9.08 -21.23
CA ALA A 36 -19.51 -10.39 -21.86
C ALA A 36 -20.94 -10.94 -21.71
N TYR A 37 -21.34 -11.81 -22.63
CA TYR A 37 -22.62 -12.49 -22.53
C TYR A 37 -22.41 -14.00 -22.51
N LEU A 38 -22.98 -14.64 -21.52
CA LEU A 38 -23.13 -16.11 -21.52
C LEU A 38 -24.43 -16.50 -22.25
N ARG A 39 -24.28 -17.06 -23.43
CA ARG A 39 -25.39 -17.63 -24.17
C ARG A 39 -25.65 -19.05 -23.69
N THR A 40 -26.85 -19.31 -23.16
CA THR A 40 -27.37 -20.63 -22.75
C THR A 40 -28.59 -20.97 -23.56
N GLY A 41 -29.02 -22.20 -23.54
CA GLY A 41 -30.19 -22.72 -24.28
C GLY A 41 -29.82 -23.92 -25.13
N LEU A 42 -30.15 -23.90 -26.44
CA LEU A 42 -29.85 -25.01 -27.31
C LEU A 42 -28.34 -25.19 -27.52
N GLY A 43 -27.80 -26.33 -27.10
CA GLY A 43 -26.39 -26.70 -27.21
C GLY A 43 -25.57 -26.37 -25.96
N LYS A 44 -24.23 -26.36 -26.10
CA LYS A 44 -23.30 -26.05 -25.00
C LYS A 44 -23.29 -24.54 -24.68
N PRO A 45 -23.18 -24.15 -23.41
CA PRO A 45 -23.02 -22.76 -23.04
C PRO A 45 -21.84 -22.14 -23.79
N LYS A 46 -22.05 -20.98 -24.42
CA LYS A 46 -21.00 -20.26 -25.17
C LYS A 46 -20.87 -18.84 -24.66
N VAL A 47 -19.65 -18.45 -24.37
CA VAL A 47 -19.33 -17.08 -24.01
C VAL A 47 -19.09 -16.25 -25.26
N LEU A 48 -19.77 -15.13 -25.33
CA LEU A 48 -19.63 -14.10 -26.37
C LEU A 48 -18.85 -12.93 -25.77
N LEU A 49 -17.67 -12.67 -26.30
CA LEU A 49 -16.74 -11.66 -25.80
C LEU A 49 -16.18 -10.85 -26.97
N GLY A 50 -16.23 -9.51 -26.90
CA GLY A 50 -15.58 -8.58 -27.82
C GLY A 50 -16.03 -8.63 -29.28
N SER A 51 -16.96 -9.53 -29.64
CA SER A 51 -17.53 -9.66 -30.96
C SER A 51 -19.03 -9.92 -30.88
N GLY A 52 -19.75 -9.59 -31.94
CA GLY A 52 -21.17 -9.94 -32.00
C GLY A 52 -21.39 -11.44 -32.12
N GLY A 53 -22.62 -11.87 -31.89
CA GLY A 53 -23.02 -13.28 -32.04
C GLY A 53 -24.47 -13.44 -32.52
N PHE A 54 -24.75 -14.55 -33.15
CA PHE A 54 -26.13 -14.90 -33.50
C PHE A 54 -26.86 -15.47 -32.29
N VAL A 55 -27.99 -14.87 -31.98
CA VAL A 55 -28.87 -15.26 -30.86
C VAL A 55 -30.28 -15.46 -31.41
N ILE A 56 -30.81 -16.64 -31.23
CA ILE A 56 -32.19 -16.96 -31.62
C ILE A 56 -33.07 -16.73 -30.41
N PRO A 57 -33.93 -15.66 -30.41
CA PRO A 57 -34.93 -15.47 -29.35
C PRO A 57 -35.73 -16.77 -29.16
N PHE A 58 -36.23 -17.04 -27.98
CA PHE A 58 -36.95 -18.26 -27.57
C PHE A 58 -36.06 -19.52 -27.37
N LEU A 59 -34.92 -19.66 -28.08
CA LEU A 59 -34.02 -20.81 -27.94
C LEU A 59 -32.77 -20.51 -27.10
N HIS A 60 -32.37 -19.24 -27.05
CA HIS A 60 -31.19 -18.82 -26.34
C HIS A 60 -31.53 -17.76 -25.28
N THR A 61 -30.94 -17.91 -24.10
CA THR A 61 -30.93 -16.93 -23.03
C THR A 61 -29.55 -16.30 -22.95
N LEU A 62 -29.50 -14.97 -22.82
CA LEU A 62 -28.28 -14.23 -22.66
C LEU A 62 -28.17 -13.73 -21.20
N THR A 63 -27.13 -14.14 -20.50
CA THR A 63 -26.80 -13.62 -19.17
C THR A 63 -25.66 -12.63 -19.33
N PRO A 64 -25.86 -11.33 -19.06
CA PRO A 64 -24.82 -10.32 -19.15
C PRO A 64 -23.89 -10.42 -17.94
N VAL A 65 -22.59 -10.24 -18.18
CA VAL A 65 -21.53 -10.18 -17.17
C VAL A 65 -20.74 -8.91 -17.39
N ASN A 66 -20.66 -8.07 -16.39
CA ASN A 66 -19.86 -6.84 -16.44
C ASN A 66 -18.37 -7.17 -16.26
N LEU A 67 -17.51 -6.65 -17.16
CA LEU A 67 -16.05 -6.82 -17.13
C LEU A 67 -15.32 -5.60 -16.56
N GLN A 68 -16.06 -4.58 -16.16
CA GLN A 68 -15.45 -3.38 -15.55
C GLN A 68 -14.72 -3.73 -14.26
N THR A 69 -13.71 -2.92 -13.95
CA THR A 69 -12.96 -3.06 -12.70
C THR A 69 -13.73 -2.42 -11.55
N TYR A 70 -13.88 -3.17 -10.46
CA TYR A 70 -14.45 -2.70 -9.20
C TYR A 70 -13.32 -2.44 -8.21
N SER A 71 -13.34 -1.27 -7.59
CA SER A 71 -12.41 -0.90 -6.52
C SER A 71 -13.14 -0.92 -5.18
N LEU A 72 -12.51 -1.55 -4.18
CA LEU A 72 -12.99 -1.62 -2.81
C LEU A 72 -11.89 -1.20 -1.84
N GLU A 73 -12.23 -0.33 -0.92
CA GLU A 73 -11.39 0.02 0.22
C GLU A 73 -11.77 -0.84 1.44
N LEU A 74 -10.80 -1.54 1.98
CA LEU A 74 -10.98 -2.36 3.16
C LEU A 74 -10.28 -1.72 4.35
N HIS A 75 -11.10 -1.27 5.32
CA HIS A 75 -10.67 -0.62 6.55
C HIS A 75 -10.65 -1.63 7.69
N LEU A 76 -9.47 -2.01 8.16
CA LEU A 76 -9.28 -2.87 9.32
C LEU A 76 -8.64 -2.05 10.44
N GLN A 77 -9.47 -1.51 11.34
CA GLN A 77 -9.05 -0.56 12.36
C GLN A 77 -9.66 -0.88 13.72
N GLY A 78 -9.01 -0.44 14.79
CA GLY A 78 -9.49 -0.54 16.15
C GLY A 78 -9.74 -2.00 16.59
N ALA A 79 -10.98 -2.33 16.96
CA ALA A 79 -11.36 -3.68 17.36
C ALA A 79 -11.22 -4.72 16.22
N ASN A 80 -11.37 -4.27 14.95
CA ASN A 80 -11.24 -5.13 13.78
C ASN A 80 -9.84 -5.11 13.15
N SER A 81 -8.86 -4.50 13.83
CA SER A 81 -7.46 -4.42 13.37
C SER A 81 -6.84 -5.80 13.13
N LEU A 82 -5.76 -5.81 12.36
CA LEU A 82 -4.96 -7.02 12.13
C LEU A 82 -4.12 -7.35 13.37
N ILE A 83 -3.90 -8.64 13.62
CA ILE A 83 -2.95 -9.10 14.62
C ILE A 83 -1.75 -9.70 13.88
N THR A 84 -0.57 -9.17 14.16
CA THR A 84 0.69 -9.61 13.55
C THR A 84 1.28 -10.81 14.30
N LYS A 85 2.34 -11.41 13.73
CA LYS A 85 3.07 -12.54 14.35
C LYS A 85 3.60 -12.20 15.75
N ASP A 86 4.00 -10.94 15.96
CA ASP A 86 4.49 -10.41 17.23
C ASP A 86 3.36 -9.92 18.16
N LEU A 87 2.13 -10.36 17.90
CA LEU A 87 0.92 -10.11 18.70
C LEU A 87 0.56 -8.61 18.83
N LEU A 88 1.07 -7.78 17.93
CA LEU A 88 0.70 -6.37 17.88
C LEU A 88 -0.55 -6.19 17.02
N ARG A 89 -1.46 -5.34 17.48
CA ARG A 89 -2.61 -4.88 16.70
C ARG A 89 -2.17 -3.79 15.75
N VAL A 90 -2.60 -3.91 14.48
CA VAL A 90 -2.20 -3.02 13.39
C VAL A 90 -3.42 -2.58 12.61
N ASP A 91 -3.60 -1.28 12.51
CA ASP A 91 -4.60 -0.66 11.64
C ASP A 91 -4.09 -0.65 10.21
N ALA A 92 -4.88 -1.20 9.30
CA ALA A 92 -4.53 -1.28 7.90
C ALA A 92 -5.68 -0.77 7.01
N LEU A 93 -5.31 0.00 5.99
CA LEU A 93 -6.18 0.41 4.90
C LEU A 93 -5.62 -0.15 3.61
N MET A 94 -6.39 -1.04 2.97
CA MET A 94 -6.03 -1.62 1.68
C MET A 94 -7.09 -1.33 0.63
N VAL A 95 -6.62 -1.07 -0.59
CA VAL A 95 -7.47 -0.89 -1.77
C VAL A 95 -7.24 -2.05 -2.71
N PHE A 96 -8.31 -2.73 -3.08
CA PHE A 96 -8.32 -3.82 -4.05
C PHE A 96 -9.06 -3.39 -5.30
N SER A 97 -8.46 -3.60 -6.46
CA SER A 97 -9.13 -3.46 -7.75
C SER A 97 -9.30 -4.86 -8.36
N VAL A 98 -10.54 -5.25 -8.60
CA VAL A 98 -10.92 -6.60 -9.04
C VAL A 98 -11.85 -6.51 -10.23
N ARG A 99 -11.76 -7.46 -11.15
CA ARG A 99 -12.68 -7.61 -12.28
C ARG A 99 -12.98 -9.08 -12.56
N VAL A 100 -13.98 -9.33 -13.37
CA VAL A 100 -14.17 -10.66 -13.94
C VAL A 100 -13.06 -10.92 -14.95
N ALA A 101 -12.36 -12.06 -14.80
CA ALA A 101 -11.30 -12.42 -15.74
C ALA A 101 -11.87 -12.65 -17.14
N ALA A 102 -11.25 -12.03 -18.15
CA ALA A 102 -11.70 -12.06 -19.55
C ALA A 102 -11.43 -13.42 -20.25
N GLN A 103 -11.65 -14.52 -19.53
CA GLN A 103 -11.50 -15.89 -20.02
C GLN A 103 -12.87 -16.58 -20.07
N PRO A 104 -13.16 -17.38 -21.08
CA PRO A 104 -14.48 -18.02 -21.22
C PRO A 104 -14.91 -18.83 -20.00
N ASN A 105 -13.99 -19.57 -19.38
CA ASN A 105 -14.27 -20.34 -18.19
C ASN A 105 -14.62 -19.46 -16.98
N SER A 106 -13.85 -18.41 -16.76
CA SER A 106 -14.05 -17.45 -15.66
C SER A 106 -15.36 -16.70 -15.80
N ILE A 107 -15.74 -16.29 -17.02
CA ILE A 107 -17.02 -15.65 -17.31
C ILE A 107 -18.19 -16.60 -17.03
N GLN A 108 -18.07 -17.89 -17.37
CA GLN A 108 -19.10 -18.87 -17.03
C GLN A 108 -19.27 -19.05 -15.52
N ILE A 109 -18.17 -19.10 -14.78
CA ILE A 109 -18.19 -19.20 -13.32
C ILE A 109 -18.82 -17.93 -12.73
N ALA A 110 -18.35 -16.76 -13.16
CA ALA A 110 -18.85 -15.46 -12.69
C ALA A 110 -20.37 -15.31 -12.96
N ALA A 111 -20.84 -15.67 -14.14
CA ALA A 111 -22.26 -15.63 -14.47
C ALA A 111 -23.13 -16.50 -13.54
N ARG A 112 -22.59 -17.62 -13.05
CA ARG A 112 -23.30 -18.51 -12.11
C ARG A 112 -23.29 -18.00 -10.67
N VAL A 113 -22.16 -17.41 -10.25
CA VAL A 113 -21.94 -17.02 -8.85
C VAL A 113 -22.43 -15.62 -8.57
N LEU A 114 -22.20 -14.67 -9.48
CA LEU A 114 -22.52 -13.26 -9.27
C LEU A 114 -23.98 -12.91 -9.55
N GLY A 115 -24.72 -13.79 -10.23
CA GLY A 115 -26.14 -13.58 -10.52
C GLY A 115 -26.42 -12.47 -11.53
N ASP A 116 -27.50 -11.71 -11.31
CA ASP A 116 -27.93 -10.61 -12.18
C ASP A 116 -26.88 -9.48 -12.19
N ILE A 117 -26.71 -8.83 -13.36
CA ILE A 117 -25.77 -7.72 -13.55
C ILE A 117 -25.98 -6.56 -12.57
N ASN A 118 -27.22 -6.32 -12.16
CA ASN A 118 -27.57 -5.26 -11.21
C ASN A 118 -27.10 -5.58 -9.77
N LEU A 119 -26.95 -6.85 -9.44
CA LEU A 119 -26.51 -7.33 -8.13
C LEU A 119 -25.01 -7.66 -8.10
N GLN A 120 -24.34 -7.74 -9.25
CA GLN A 120 -22.93 -8.16 -9.34
C GLN A 120 -22.01 -7.29 -8.46
N ARG A 121 -22.20 -5.98 -8.45
CA ARG A 121 -21.39 -5.06 -7.65
C ARG A 121 -21.49 -5.36 -6.15
N GLY A 122 -22.68 -5.52 -5.62
CA GLY A 122 -22.89 -5.84 -4.20
C GLY A 122 -22.35 -7.21 -3.82
N THR A 123 -22.53 -8.21 -4.69
CA THR A 123 -22.00 -9.57 -4.49
C THR A 123 -20.47 -9.57 -4.50
N ILE A 124 -19.83 -8.85 -5.42
CA ILE A 124 -18.37 -8.71 -5.48
C ILE A 124 -17.86 -8.00 -4.24
N GLN A 125 -18.54 -6.93 -3.80
CA GLN A 125 -18.16 -6.18 -2.61
C GLN A 125 -18.19 -7.07 -1.36
N SER A 126 -19.28 -7.76 -1.08
CA SER A 126 -19.40 -8.64 0.10
C SER A 126 -18.40 -9.79 0.06
N LEU A 127 -18.15 -10.35 -1.11
CA LEU A 127 -17.14 -11.39 -1.31
C LEU A 127 -15.73 -10.88 -1.02
N LEU A 128 -15.38 -9.70 -1.53
CA LEU A 128 -14.08 -9.07 -1.31
C LEU A 128 -13.87 -8.70 0.15
N GLU A 129 -14.90 -8.20 0.84
CA GLU A 129 -14.84 -7.91 2.28
C GLU A 129 -14.53 -9.18 3.07
N ALA A 130 -15.20 -10.30 2.77
CA ALA A 130 -14.98 -11.56 3.46
C ALA A 130 -13.62 -12.18 3.15
N GLU A 131 -13.33 -12.44 1.87
CA GLU A 131 -12.09 -13.09 1.43
C GLU A 131 -10.87 -12.21 1.65
N GLY A 132 -10.98 -10.89 1.39
CA GLY A 132 -9.94 -9.91 1.62
C GLY A 132 -9.55 -9.84 3.09
N THR A 133 -10.54 -9.76 3.99
CA THR A 133 -10.29 -9.76 5.45
C THR A 133 -9.61 -11.05 5.90
N ALA A 134 -10.07 -12.20 5.43
CA ALA A 134 -9.49 -13.50 5.77
C ALA A 134 -8.03 -13.61 5.30
N VAL A 135 -7.74 -13.20 4.05
CA VAL A 135 -6.38 -13.21 3.49
C VAL A 135 -5.46 -12.24 4.22
N LEU A 136 -5.95 -11.02 4.54
CA LEU A 136 -5.17 -10.03 5.29
C LEU A 136 -4.81 -10.53 6.69
N ARG A 137 -5.78 -11.04 7.45
CA ARG A 137 -5.54 -11.61 8.78
C ARG A 137 -4.56 -12.78 8.72
N GLY A 138 -4.74 -13.70 7.78
CA GLY A 138 -3.83 -14.85 7.61
C GLY A 138 -2.43 -14.46 7.13
N THR A 139 -2.26 -13.35 6.42
CA THR A 139 -0.95 -12.85 6.00
C THR A 139 -0.26 -12.08 7.12
N ALA A 140 -1.00 -11.22 7.83
CA ALA A 140 -0.48 -10.47 8.98
C ALA A 140 -0.02 -11.39 10.11
N ALA A 141 -0.75 -12.47 10.39
CA ALA A 141 -0.44 -13.43 11.45
C ALA A 141 0.93 -14.15 11.28
N VAL A 142 1.50 -14.17 10.08
CA VAL A 142 2.81 -14.81 9.82
C VAL A 142 3.96 -13.81 9.68
N MET A 143 3.67 -12.50 9.67
CA MET A 143 4.66 -11.42 9.52
C MET A 143 4.69 -10.54 10.77
N SER A 144 5.89 -10.08 11.18
CA SER A 144 6.01 -9.10 12.28
C SER A 144 5.57 -7.71 11.82
N PHE A 145 5.16 -6.86 12.75
CA PHE A 145 4.80 -5.47 12.44
C PHE A 145 5.92 -4.71 11.73
N SER A 146 7.16 -4.88 12.22
CA SER A 146 8.34 -4.28 11.59
C SER A 146 8.53 -4.74 10.15
N THR A 147 8.33 -6.04 9.87
CA THR A 147 8.42 -6.59 8.51
C THR A 147 7.33 -6.01 7.61
N VAL A 148 6.08 -5.97 8.07
CA VAL A 148 4.97 -5.38 7.30
C VAL A 148 5.23 -3.89 7.00
N HIS A 149 5.81 -3.15 7.95
CA HIS A 149 6.11 -1.73 7.78
C HIS A 149 7.27 -1.47 6.82
N GLN A 150 8.34 -2.27 6.92
CA GLN A 150 9.57 -2.11 6.11
C GLN A 150 9.44 -2.74 4.73
N GLN A 151 8.78 -3.89 4.62
CA GLN A 151 8.62 -4.67 3.41
C GLN A 151 7.16 -4.65 2.91
N ARG A 152 6.62 -3.44 2.74
CA ARG A 152 5.23 -3.24 2.28
C ARG A 152 4.94 -3.92 0.95
N HIS A 153 5.92 -3.92 0.05
CA HIS A 153 5.79 -4.54 -1.26
C HIS A 153 5.59 -6.06 -1.14
N ASP A 154 6.40 -6.75 -0.37
CA ASP A 154 6.34 -8.20 -0.18
C ASP A 154 5.03 -8.62 0.50
N PHE A 155 4.58 -7.82 1.49
CA PHE A 155 3.27 -8.01 2.11
C PHE A 155 2.15 -7.89 1.08
N THR A 156 2.15 -6.81 0.29
CA THR A 156 1.13 -6.54 -0.73
C THR A 156 1.13 -7.62 -1.82
N GLU A 157 2.28 -8.06 -2.29
CA GLU A 157 2.41 -9.13 -3.27
C GLU A 157 1.90 -10.47 -2.72
N THR A 158 2.22 -10.80 -1.47
CA THR A 158 1.71 -12.01 -0.83
C THR A 158 0.20 -12.00 -0.68
N VAL A 159 -0.35 -10.86 -0.28
CA VAL A 159 -1.81 -10.65 -0.20
C VAL A 159 -2.44 -10.79 -1.58
N ASN A 160 -1.89 -10.12 -2.60
CA ASN A 160 -2.37 -10.18 -3.97
C ASN A 160 -2.42 -11.63 -4.49
N ARG A 161 -1.33 -12.36 -4.35
CA ARG A 161 -1.24 -13.77 -4.78
C ARG A 161 -2.26 -14.65 -4.07
N ARG A 162 -2.38 -14.54 -2.73
CA ARG A 162 -3.34 -15.34 -1.95
C ARG A 162 -4.78 -14.98 -2.29
N LEU A 163 -5.09 -13.69 -2.40
CA LEU A 163 -6.43 -13.22 -2.74
C LEU A 163 -6.82 -13.66 -4.16
N ASN A 164 -5.91 -13.54 -5.13
CA ASN A 164 -6.17 -13.96 -6.50
C ASN A 164 -6.51 -15.45 -6.58
N LEU A 165 -5.81 -16.31 -5.83
CA LEU A 165 -6.13 -17.75 -5.75
C LEU A 165 -7.53 -18.03 -5.20
N GLN A 166 -8.00 -17.24 -4.22
CA GLN A 166 -9.35 -17.39 -3.69
C GLN A 166 -10.39 -16.88 -4.69
N LEU A 167 -10.15 -15.73 -5.29
CA LEU A 167 -11.10 -15.09 -6.21
C LEU A 167 -11.25 -15.83 -7.55
N GLN A 168 -10.24 -16.56 -8.00
CA GLN A 168 -10.33 -17.41 -9.19
C GLN A 168 -11.47 -18.44 -9.13
N LYS A 169 -11.83 -18.92 -7.93
CA LYS A 169 -12.97 -19.84 -7.72
C LYS A 169 -14.31 -19.21 -8.11
N TYR A 170 -14.37 -17.89 -8.12
CA TYR A 170 -15.55 -17.09 -8.45
C TYR A 170 -15.46 -16.46 -9.85
N GLY A 171 -14.40 -16.78 -10.60
CA GLY A 171 -14.16 -16.22 -11.94
C GLY A 171 -13.61 -14.79 -11.91
N LEU A 172 -13.15 -14.31 -10.74
CA LEU A 172 -12.60 -12.99 -10.56
C LEU A 172 -11.06 -13.02 -10.59
N GLU A 173 -10.46 -11.90 -11.00
CA GLU A 173 -9.02 -11.67 -10.93
C GLU A 173 -8.70 -10.35 -10.25
N VAL A 174 -7.61 -10.31 -9.49
CA VAL A 174 -7.09 -9.09 -8.88
C VAL A 174 -6.26 -8.34 -9.91
N VAL A 175 -6.68 -7.11 -10.23
CA VAL A 175 -5.96 -6.21 -11.15
C VAL A 175 -4.84 -5.48 -10.42
N SER A 176 -5.15 -4.95 -9.25
CA SER A 176 -4.18 -4.25 -8.41
C SER A 176 -4.54 -4.34 -6.93
N THR A 177 -3.51 -4.26 -6.10
CA THR A 177 -3.63 -4.23 -4.65
C THR A 177 -2.70 -3.14 -4.12
N ALA A 178 -3.21 -2.24 -3.29
CA ALA A 178 -2.43 -1.16 -2.71
C ALA A 178 -2.63 -1.11 -1.18
N LEU A 179 -1.52 -1.12 -0.44
CA LEU A 179 -1.49 -0.87 0.99
C LEU A 179 -1.32 0.63 1.22
N VAL A 180 -2.42 1.31 1.51
CA VAL A 180 -2.46 2.77 1.68
C VAL A 180 -1.91 3.17 3.04
N LYS A 181 -2.38 2.51 4.10
CA LYS A 181 -2.04 2.85 5.47
C LYS A 181 -1.72 1.61 6.29
N VAL A 182 -0.66 1.70 7.10
CA VAL A 182 -0.30 0.72 8.12
C VAL A 182 0.22 1.48 9.32
N GLU A 183 -0.50 1.38 10.43
CA GLU A 183 -0.14 2.04 11.69
C GLU A 183 -0.41 1.09 12.86
N GLN A 184 0.27 1.33 13.97
CA GLN A 184 0.00 0.59 15.18
C GLN A 184 -1.34 1.03 15.77
N THR A 185 -2.21 0.08 16.11
CA THR A 185 -3.50 0.35 16.75
C THR A 185 -3.29 0.95 18.13
N ALA A 186 -4.12 1.91 18.51
CA ALA A 186 -4.05 2.55 19.82
C ALA A 186 -4.33 1.54 20.96
N LYS A 187 -3.68 1.73 22.11
CA LYS A 187 -3.73 0.81 23.26
C LYS A 187 -5.15 0.57 23.80
N ASN A 188 -6.05 1.51 23.69
CA ASN A 188 -7.44 1.42 24.15
C ASN A 188 -8.28 0.36 23.42
N TYR A 189 -7.80 -0.15 22.27
CA TYR A 189 -8.47 -1.23 21.52
C TYR A 189 -7.95 -2.64 21.87
N TYR A 190 -6.95 -2.73 22.76
CA TYR A 190 -6.51 -4.02 23.30
C TYR A 190 -7.39 -4.40 24.50
N ASP A 191 -7.89 -5.63 24.51
CA ASP A 191 -8.67 -6.18 25.61
C ASP A 191 -7.73 -6.92 26.58
N PRO A 192 -7.52 -6.40 27.82
CA PRO A 192 -6.64 -7.04 28.79
C PRO A 192 -7.11 -8.43 29.25
N GLN A 193 -8.40 -8.76 29.03
CA GLN A 193 -8.95 -10.06 29.39
C GLN A 193 -8.71 -11.14 28.36
N GLN A 194 -8.37 -10.73 27.11
CA GLN A 194 -7.99 -11.64 26.04
C GLN A 194 -6.49 -11.94 26.07
N VAL A 195 -6.12 -13.21 26.08
CA VAL A 195 -4.74 -13.65 26.24
C VAL A 195 -3.79 -13.05 25.20
N LEU A 196 -4.20 -13.03 23.91
CA LEU A 196 -3.38 -12.49 22.83
C LEU A 196 -3.17 -10.98 22.97
N ASP A 197 -4.20 -10.25 23.33
CA ASP A 197 -4.14 -8.80 23.52
C ASP A 197 -3.32 -8.44 24.77
N ALA A 198 -3.48 -9.18 25.87
CA ALA A 198 -2.68 -9.00 27.08
C ALA A 198 -1.19 -9.23 26.82
N GLN A 199 -0.84 -10.26 26.03
CA GLN A 199 0.55 -10.50 25.61
C GLN A 199 1.07 -9.38 24.71
N GLY A 200 0.27 -8.91 23.74
CA GLY A 200 0.60 -7.78 22.88
C GLY A 200 0.84 -6.49 23.66
N LEU A 201 -0.01 -6.18 24.64
CA LEU A 201 0.17 -5.03 25.53
C LEU A 201 1.47 -5.12 26.34
N MET A 202 1.76 -6.28 26.91
CA MET A 202 3.00 -6.49 27.68
C MET A 202 4.24 -6.28 26.78
N LEU A 203 4.25 -6.80 25.55
CA LEU A 203 5.34 -6.62 24.61
C LEU A 203 5.49 -5.14 24.21
N LEU A 204 4.38 -4.45 23.98
CA LEU A 204 4.36 -3.04 23.67
C LEU A 204 4.93 -2.18 24.80
N GLU A 205 4.50 -2.43 26.05
CA GLU A 205 4.97 -1.72 27.23
C GLU A 205 6.45 -1.96 27.48
N LYS A 206 6.90 -3.20 27.36
CA LYS A 206 8.32 -3.54 27.45
C LYS A 206 9.16 -2.80 26.41
N ALA A 207 8.71 -2.76 25.14
CA ALA A 207 9.37 -2.03 24.09
C ALA A 207 9.41 -0.53 24.38
N GLN A 208 8.28 0.09 24.77
CA GLN A 208 8.21 1.50 25.14
C GLN A 208 9.14 1.86 26.29
N PHE A 209 9.15 1.02 27.34
CA PHE A 209 10.04 1.22 28.48
C PHE A 209 11.53 1.14 28.09
N SER A 210 11.91 0.16 27.26
CA SER A 210 13.28 0.02 26.77
C SER A 210 13.74 1.23 25.95
N TYR A 211 12.91 1.73 25.05
CA TYR A 211 13.19 2.94 24.27
C TYR A 211 13.22 4.21 25.14
N ALA A 212 12.36 4.32 26.13
CA ALA A 212 12.39 5.45 27.07
C ALA A 212 13.70 5.47 27.88
N LYS A 213 14.12 4.30 28.41
CA LYS A 213 15.39 4.15 29.10
C LYS A 213 16.58 4.48 28.22
N GLN A 214 16.59 4.00 26.98
CA GLN A 214 17.68 4.27 26.03
C GLN A 214 17.80 5.77 25.70
N ARG A 215 16.66 6.44 25.49
CA ARG A 215 16.61 7.90 25.30
C ARG A 215 17.14 8.66 26.52
N GLN A 216 16.82 8.20 27.73
CA GLN A 216 17.30 8.83 28.96
C GLN A 216 18.82 8.68 29.09
N ILE A 217 19.37 7.51 28.79
CA ILE A 217 20.82 7.27 28.78
C ILE A 217 21.49 8.19 27.77
N GLN A 218 21.00 8.26 26.54
CA GLN A 218 21.56 9.14 25.51
C GLN A 218 21.53 10.62 25.91
N ARG A 219 20.46 11.09 26.56
CA ARG A 219 20.40 12.47 27.09
C ARG A 219 21.45 12.70 28.17
N TRP A 220 21.59 11.77 29.11
CA TRP A 220 22.57 11.81 30.17
C TRP A 220 24.00 11.86 29.61
N ASP A 221 24.32 11.01 28.64
CA ASP A 221 25.63 10.99 27.99
C ASP A 221 25.92 12.30 27.25
N ALA A 222 24.94 12.86 26.54
CA ALA A 222 25.04 14.12 25.86
C ALA A 222 25.30 15.28 26.85
N GLU A 223 24.53 15.36 27.96
CA GLU A 223 24.73 16.37 29.00
C GLU A 223 26.07 16.22 29.71
N SER A 224 26.52 14.98 29.96
CA SER A 224 27.81 14.74 30.62
C SER A 224 28.99 15.12 29.73
N SER A 225 28.87 14.84 28.42
CA SER A 225 29.89 15.24 27.44
C SER A 225 29.97 16.76 27.27
N ALA A 226 28.81 17.44 27.23
CA ALA A 226 28.76 18.92 27.18
C ALA A 226 29.41 19.53 28.41
N ARG A 227 29.10 19.05 29.63
CA ARG A 227 29.74 19.52 30.86
C ARG A 227 31.26 19.30 30.91
N ARG A 228 31.73 18.14 30.39
CA ARG A 228 33.18 17.89 30.25
C ARG A 228 33.83 18.91 29.32
N HIS A 229 33.24 19.17 28.19
CA HIS A 229 33.76 20.11 27.21
C HIS A 229 33.77 21.53 27.75
N GLU A 230 32.73 21.96 28.47
CA GLU A 230 32.71 23.26 29.18
C GLU A 230 33.82 23.34 30.22
N PHE A 231 34.04 22.30 31.03
CA PHE A 231 35.12 22.26 32.00
C PHE A 231 36.50 22.32 31.34
N GLU A 232 36.74 21.55 30.29
CA GLU A 232 37.99 21.56 29.52
C GLU A 232 38.27 22.93 28.92
N THR A 233 37.26 23.59 28.34
CA THR A 233 37.40 24.93 27.79
C THR A 233 37.68 25.98 28.89
N ALA A 234 37.04 25.84 30.06
CA ALA A 234 37.31 26.73 31.20
C ALA A 234 38.74 26.54 31.73
N VAL A 235 39.21 25.32 31.85
CA VAL A 235 40.60 25.02 32.24
C VAL A 235 41.60 25.59 31.25
N GLN A 236 41.37 25.39 29.96
CA GLN A 236 42.25 25.98 28.92
C GLN A 236 42.28 27.49 29.00
N ARG A 237 41.13 28.15 29.23
CA ARG A 237 41.08 29.61 29.39
C ARG A 237 41.94 30.07 30.59
N MET A 238 41.82 29.40 31.75
CA MET A 238 42.64 29.73 32.93
C MET A 238 44.14 29.55 32.67
N VAL A 239 44.53 28.50 31.93
CA VAL A 239 45.91 28.27 31.53
C VAL A 239 46.40 29.42 30.65
N TRP A 240 45.64 29.82 29.67
CA TRP A 240 45.99 30.96 28.79
C TRP A 240 46.13 32.27 29.54
N GLU A 241 45.18 32.59 30.44
CA GLU A 241 45.22 33.79 31.27
C GLU A 241 46.46 33.78 32.16
N ARG A 242 46.85 32.68 32.77
CA ARG A 242 48.05 32.49 33.55
C ARG A 242 49.34 32.74 32.71
N ASP A 243 49.39 32.13 31.53
CA ASP A 243 50.52 32.20 30.62
C ASP A 243 50.69 33.65 30.08
N GLU A 244 49.58 34.33 29.77
CA GLU A 244 49.59 35.75 29.39
C GLU A 244 50.07 36.63 30.54
N PHE A 245 49.60 36.38 31.79
CA PHE A 245 50.06 37.15 32.96
C PHE A 245 51.56 36.95 33.23
N THR A 246 52.05 35.70 33.12
CA THR A 246 53.49 35.43 33.30
C THR A 246 54.32 36.07 32.20
N ALA A 247 53.87 36.08 30.95
CA ALA A 247 54.56 36.78 29.85
C ALA A 247 54.60 38.31 30.05
N ARG A 248 53.48 38.86 30.50
CA ARG A 248 53.44 40.31 30.86
C ARG A 248 54.44 40.66 32.00
N LEU A 249 54.51 39.83 33.05
CA LEU A 249 55.49 40.04 34.14
C LEU A 249 56.91 39.90 33.63
N GLN A 250 57.26 38.99 32.79
CA GLN A 250 58.56 38.82 32.17
C GLN A 250 58.93 40.06 31.33
N HIS A 251 57.98 40.58 30.54
CA HIS A 251 58.18 41.77 29.73
C HIS A 251 58.43 43.01 30.60
N ILE A 252 57.66 43.15 31.69
CA ILE A 252 57.89 44.28 32.65
C ILE A 252 59.27 44.17 33.30
N ARG A 253 59.73 43.00 33.75
CA ARG A 253 61.03 42.76 34.28
C ARG A 253 62.13 43.09 33.27
N PHE A 254 62.01 42.58 32.06
CA PHE A 254 62.96 42.82 30.97
C PHE A 254 63.10 44.35 30.68
N LYS A 255 61.93 45.04 30.65
CA LYS A 255 61.92 46.47 30.44
C LYS A 255 62.61 47.23 31.60
N ALA A 256 62.32 46.88 32.87
CA ALA A 256 62.96 47.49 34.03
C ALA A 256 64.47 47.23 34.05
N GLU A 257 64.95 46.04 33.68
CA GLU A 257 66.40 45.74 33.56
C GLU A 257 67.09 46.54 32.43
N ALA A 258 66.38 46.74 31.30
CA ALA A 258 66.88 47.53 30.20
C ALA A 258 66.97 49.01 30.55
N ASP A 259 65.94 49.54 31.24
CA ASP A 259 65.90 50.91 31.69
C ASP A 259 67.06 51.17 32.76
N ALA A 260 67.27 50.24 33.72
CA ALA A 260 68.35 50.33 34.71
C ALA A 260 69.76 50.27 34.05
N LYS A 261 69.95 49.45 33.01
CA LYS A 261 71.20 49.42 32.24
C LYS A 261 71.44 50.73 31.49
N ALA A 262 70.41 51.31 30.90
CA ALA A 262 70.50 52.56 30.18
C ALA A 262 70.84 53.74 31.16
N GLU A 263 70.27 53.71 32.38
CA GLU A 263 70.69 54.69 33.44
C GLU A 263 72.15 54.54 33.85
N GLN A 264 72.59 53.26 34.03
CA GLN A 264 74.00 53.02 34.36
C GLN A 264 74.98 53.52 33.27
N GLU A 265 74.64 53.25 32.00
CA GLU A 265 75.40 53.71 30.86
C GLU A 265 75.43 55.24 30.76
N LEU A 266 74.34 55.93 31.08
CA LEU A 266 74.25 57.38 31.14
C LEU A 266 75.10 57.98 32.30
N ASP A 267 75.09 57.34 33.46
CA ASP A 267 75.92 57.76 34.62
C ASP A 267 77.43 57.56 34.37
N GLU A 268 77.81 56.46 33.68
CA GLU A 268 79.21 56.28 33.25
C GLU A 268 79.70 57.31 32.24
N ILE A 269 78.81 57.75 31.32
CA ILE A 269 79.13 58.82 30.36
C ILE A 269 79.25 60.19 31.04
N HIS A 270 78.51 60.40 32.13
CA HIS A 270 78.58 61.69 32.89
C HIS A 270 79.79 61.77 33.81
N LEU A 271 80.42 60.63 34.13
CA LEU A 271 81.60 60.58 35.01
C LEU A 271 82.96 60.53 34.25
N ALA A 272 82.93 60.47 32.90
CA ALA A 272 84.08 60.50 32.02
C ALA A 272 84.25 61.90 31.41
#